data_6f0259f9dcb6944af8b7e8074b39e832
#
_entry.id   6f0259f9dcb6944af8b7e8074b39e832
#
_cell.length_a   1.000
_cell.length_b   1.000
_cell.length_c   1.000
_cell.angle_alpha   90.00
_cell.angle_beta   90.00
_cell.angle_gamma   90.00
#
_symmetry.space_group_name_H-M   'P 1'
#
loop_
_entity.id
_entity.type
_entity.pdbx_description
1 polymer ?
#
loop_
_entity_poly.entity_id
_entity_poly.type
_entity_poly.pdbx_seq_one_letter_code
_entity_poly.pdbx_strand_id
1 'polypeptide(L)'
;MTWLEYHELTKHSAESLRRTQHYLDWANIPNPFRHYEGVRVVDLPVDPPAPQISALEVLGGKTGNTLARDGAEFLSQLMFYSASISASKRVPSSGAIYSLRVNPSSGNLHPTEFHFCTRGLVDWSDGLYHYRPSSHTAEQRAIGDFGTKLINNSAPLIFVLTSIAWREAWKYRDRAYRYCLHDIGHAWQALTLAARSLGSESFAMGHFLDDRVAESCLLSADEWPMLIVGLHGPSIPLNKLNADETVVFGGQPNRLSEEQKTYPLIESIHTATKLSTESTIPSLGEPKASGRGEITLPSHVSASRSFGDVVRTRRSALDFKGGRESISFPQLATLLSATGERLFADFATHRYVHLYL
;
A
#
# COMPACT_ATOMS: atom_id res chain seq x y z
N MET A 1 10.29 -21.07 -12.51
CA MET A 1 11.35 -20.30 -11.80
C MET A 1 11.02 -20.27 -10.33
N THR A 2 12.00 -20.48 -9.46
CA THR A 2 11.83 -20.33 -8.01
C THR A 2 12.09 -18.89 -7.57
N TRP A 3 11.64 -18.50 -6.36
CA TRP A 3 11.95 -17.20 -5.78
C TRP A 3 13.47 -16.99 -5.59
N LEU A 4 14.23 -18.08 -5.32
CA LEU A 4 15.67 -18.01 -5.14
C LEU A 4 16.40 -17.77 -6.48
N GLU A 5 15.99 -18.44 -7.55
CA GLU A 5 16.51 -18.18 -8.89
C GLU A 5 16.24 -16.71 -9.31
N TYR A 6 15.02 -16.22 -9.09
CA TYR A 6 14.70 -14.81 -9.34
C TYR A 6 15.57 -13.88 -8.49
N HIS A 7 15.78 -14.23 -7.22
CA HIS A 7 16.65 -13.46 -6.32
C HIS A 7 18.07 -13.36 -6.87
N GLU A 8 18.67 -14.48 -7.24
CA GLU A 8 20.05 -14.52 -7.75
C GLU A 8 20.19 -13.76 -9.09
N LEU A 9 19.25 -13.93 -10.01
CA LEU A 9 19.27 -13.28 -11.31
C LEU A 9 19.09 -11.74 -11.21
N THR A 10 18.39 -11.27 -10.19
CA THR A 10 18.01 -9.86 -10.08
C THR A 10 18.68 -9.11 -8.92
N LYS A 11 19.49 -9.75 -8.08
CA LYS A 11 20.25 -9.04 -7.03
C LYS A 11 21.31 -8.12 -7.64
N HIS A 12 21.58 -7.01 -6.95
CA HIS A 12 22.68 -6.15 -7.36
C HIS A 12 24.04 -6.78 -7.05
N SER A 13 24.93 -6.70 -8.02
CA SER A 13 26.35 -7.00 -7.90
C SER A 13 27.15 -5.94 -8.66
N ALA A 14 28.45 -5.83 -8.38
CA ALA A 14 29.32 -4.92 -9.12
C ALA A 14 29.28 -5.21 -10.64
N GLU A 15 29.15 -6.47 -11.01
CA GLU A 15 29.03 -6.91 -12.40
C GLU A 15 27.66 -6.55 -13.01
N SER A 16 26.55 -6.84 -12.30
CA SER A 16 25.21 -6.50 -12.80
C SER A 16 25.05 -5.00 -12.99
N LEU A 17 25.58 -4.17 -12.07
CA LEU A 17 25.50 -2.72 -12.17
C LEU A 17 26.30 -2.16 -13.36
N ARG A 18 27.44 -2.78 -13.73
CA ARG A 18 28.18 -2.38 -14.92
C ARG A 18 27.48 -2.77 -16.24
N ARG A 19 26.77 -3.91 -16.25
CA ARG A 19 26.07 -4.43 -17.43
C ARG A 19 24.68 -3.83 -17.65
N THR A 20 24.06 -3.27 -16.62
CA THR A 20 22.68 -2.81 -16.66
C THR A 20 22.51 -1.31 -16.92
N GLN A 21 23.51 -0.63 -17.46
CA GLN A 21 23.32 0.75 -17.91
C GLN A 21 22.29 0.77 -19.03
N HIS A 22 21.20 1.51 -18.82
CA HIS A 22 20.16 1.70 -19.81
C HIS A 22 19.64 3.14 -19.73
N TYR A 23 19.16 3.64 -20.85
CA TYR A 23 18.49 4.92 -20.93
C TYR A 23 17.01 4.75 -20.66
N LEU A 24 16.44 5.67 -19.88
CA LEU A 24 15.01 5.72 -19.64
C LEU A 24 14.29 6.33 -20.85
N ASP A 25 13.27 5.64 -21.32
CA ASP A 25 12.38 6.11 -22.37
C ASP A 25 11.33 7.06 -21.78
N TRP A 26 11.73 8.32 -21.60
CA TRP A 26 10.87 9.33 -20.98
C TRP A 26 9.61 9.65 -21.80
N ALA A 27 9.62 9.43 -23.10
CA ALA A 27 8.45 9.61 -23.93
C ALA A 27 7.36 8.57 -23.63
N ASN A 28 7.77 7.40 -23.14
CA ASN A 28 6.90 6.29 -22.82
C ASN A 28 6.79 6.02 -21.29
N ILE A 29 7.02 7.06 -20.46
CA ILE A 29 6.84 6.93 -19.01
C ILE A 29 5.39 6.57 -18.67
N PRO A 30 5.13 5.50 -17.89
CA PRO A 30 3.78 5.11 -17.56
C PRO A 30 3.08 6.17 -16.68
N ASN A 31 1.79 6.38 -16.97
CA ASN A 31 0.93 7.21 -16.12
C ASN A 31 0.85 6.59 -14.71
N PRO A 32 1.20 7.32 -13.64
CA PRO A 32 1.11 6.81 -12.29
C PRO A 32 -0.32 6.70 -11.75
N PHE A 33 -1.33 7.10 -12.54
CA PHE A 33 -2.73 7.11 -12.15
C PHE A 33 -3.55 6.16 -13.01
N ARG A 34 -4.06 5.10 -12.40
CA ARG A 34 -5.13 4.28 -12.95
C ARG A 34 -6.46 5.01 -12.72
N HIS A 35 -7.35 4.92 -13.71
CA HIS A 35 -8.76 5.26 -13.58
C HIS A 35 -9.59 4.39 -14.51
N TYR A 36 -10.88 4.32 -14.24
CA TYR A 36 -11.82 3.50 -15.00
C TYR A 36 -12.89 4.37 -15.64
N GLU A 37 -13.04 4.25 -16.97
CA GLU A 37 -14.10 4.93 -17.72
C GLU A 37 -15.39 4.12 -17.67
N GLY A 38 -16.54 4.81 -17.72
CA GLY A 38 -17.85 4.17 -17.74
C GLY A 38 -18.35 3.70 -16.37
N VAL A 39 -17.74 4.17 -15.28
CA VAL A 39 -18.17 3.91 -13.90
C VAL A 39 -18.69 5.16 -13.22
N ARG A 40 -19.47 4.98 -12.15
CA ARG A 40 -19.89 6.10 -11.30
C ARG A 40 -18.71 6.58 -10.47
N VAL A 41 -18.43 7.88 -10.51
CA VAL A 41 -17.43 8.53 -9.65
C VAL A 41 -18.16 9.14 -8.45
N VAL A 42 -17.66 8.84 -7.26
CA VAL A 42 -18.17 9.34 -5.98
C VAL A 42 -17.12 10.24 -5.38
N ASP A 43 -17.44 11.51 -5.18
CA ASP A 43 -16.53 12.47 -4.56
C ASP A 43 -16.34 12.16 -3.07
N LEU A 44 -15.10 12.24 -2.61
CA LEU A 44 -14.77 12.19 -1.20
C LEU A 44 -14.54 13.62 -0.68
N PRO A 45 -14.95 13.92 0.56
CA PRO A 45 -14.67 15.23 1.17
C PRO A 45 -13.21 15.63 1.05
N VAL A 46 -12.94 16.79 0.47
CA VAL A 46 -11.58 17.31 0.31
C VAL A 46 -11.07 17.87 1.63
N ASP A 47 -9.76 17.75 1.88
CA ASP A 47 -9.10 18.24 3.10
C ASP A 47 -9.76 17.75 4.41
N PRO A 48 -9.89 16.43 4.60
CA PRO A 48 -10.54 15.86 5.78
C PRO A 48 -9.77 16.21 7.07
N PRO A 49 -10.47 16.24 8.23
CA PRO A 49 -9.85 16.56 9.51
C PRO A 49 -8.61 15.71 9.80
N ALA A 50 -7.54 16.35 10.29
CA ALA A 50 -6.29 15.68 10.59
C ALA A 50 -6.42 14.84 11.88
N PRO A 51 -6.01 13.55 11.89
CA PRO A 51 -5.90 12.76 13.12
C PRO A 51 -4.93 13.43 14.11
N GLN A 52 -5.39 13.66 15.34
CA GLN A 52 -4.66 14.43 16.36
C GLN A 52 -3.77 13.57 17.26
N ILE A 53 -3.92 12.26 17.25
CA ILE A 53 -3.05 11.34 17.99
C ILE A 53 -1.59 11.52 17.57
N SER A 54 -0.65 11.42 18.52
CA SER A 54 0.78 11.51 18.22
C SER A 54 1.22 10.44 17.23
N ALA A 55 2.07 10.81 16.25
CA ALA A 55 2.60 9.86 15.27
C ALA A 55 3.37 8.71 15.94
N LEU A 56 4.14 8.97 17.00
CA LEU A 56 4.86 7.93 17.73
C LEU A 56 3.91 7.00 18.52
N GLU A 57 2.79 7.51 19.02
CA GLU A 57 1.79 6.66 19.68
C GLU A 57 1.13 5.70 18.67
N VAL A 58 0.80 6.20 17.46
CA VAL A 58 0.24 5.36 16.39
C VAL A 58 1.25 4.29 15.95
N LEU A 59 2.52 4.66 15.80
CA LEU A 59 3.61 3.71 15.49
C LEU A 59 3.81 2.67 16.61
N GLY A 60 3.62 3.05 17.88
CA GLY A 60 3.69 2.15 19.03
C GLY A 60 2.41 1.34 19.29
N GLY A 61 1.46 1.29 18.34
CA GLY A 61 0.28 0.43 18.42
C GLY A 61 -0.94 1.07 19.08
N LYS A 62 -0.87 2.34 19.52
CA LYS A 62 -2.02 3.01 20.12
C LYS A 62 -3.01 3.46 19.06
N THR A 63 -4.29 3.19 19.29
CA THR A 63 -5.38 3.62 18.44
C THR A 63 -5.85 5.03 18.78
N GLY A 64 -6.17 5.82 17.75
CA GLY A 64 -6.83 7.11 17.86
C GLY A 64 -8.36 7.00 17.84
N ASN A 65 -8.99 8.01 17.28
CA ASN A 65 -10.42 8.03 16.99
C ASN A 65 -10.70 8.96 15.79
N THR A 66 -11.89 8.83 15.23
CA THR A 66 -12.40 9.74 14.20
C THR A 66 -13.72 10.35 14.67
N LEU A 67 -14.04 11.51 14.07
CA LEU A 67 -15.34 12.17 14.18
C LEU A 67 -16.21 11.98 12.93
N ALA A 68 -15.78 11.11 12.01
CA ALA A 68 -16.54 10.78 10.81
C ALA A 68 -17.93 10.21 11.18
N ARG A 69 -18.97 10.77 10.56
CA ARG A 69 -20.37 10.43 10.85
C ARG A 69 -20.96 9.47 9.83
N ASP A 70 -20.36 9.42 8.65
CA ASP A 70 -20.79 8.61 7.52
C ASP A 70 -19.60 7.96 6.81
N GLY A 71 -19.92 7.11 5.82
CA GLY A 71 -18.91 6.37 5.06
C GLY A 71 -18.01 7.28 4.22
N ALA A 72 -18.55 8.37 3.66
CA ALA A 72 -17.78 9.28 2.83
C ALA A 72 -16.71 10.03 3.65
N GLU A 73 -17.09 10.55 4.83
CA GLU A 73 -16.16 11.23 5.75
C GLU A 73 -15.06 10.26 6.23
N PHE A 74 -15.44 9.02 6.60
CA PHE A 74 -14.49 8.01 7.06
C PHE A 74 -13.51 7.60 5.95
N LEU A 75 -14.03 7.26 4.77
CA LEU A 75 -13.23 6.87 3.60
C LEU A 75 -12.32 8.02 3.16
N SER A 76 -12.82 9.25 3.17
CA SER A 76 -11.99 10.41 2.86
C SER A 76 -10.79 10.52 3.81
N GLN A 77 -11.00 10.47 5.14
CA GLN A 77 -9.90 10.51 6.09
C GLN A 77 -8.92 9.36 5.89
N LEU A 78 -9.43 8.14 5.76
CA LEU A 78 -8.62 6.95 5.59
C LEU A 78 -7.74 7.03 4.34
N MET A 79 -8.33 7.36 3.20
CA MET A 79 -7.60 7.42 1.92
C MET A 79 -6.68 8.64 1.85
N PHE A 80 -7.10 9.77 2.42
CA PHE A 80 -6.27 10.98 2.46
C PHE A 80 -4.97 10.72 3.22
N TYR A 81 -5.05 10.11 4.40
CA TYR A 81 -3.90 9.87 5.28
C TYR A 81 -3.14 8.57 4.98
N SER A 82 -3.52 7.82 3.93
CA SER A 82 -2.81 6.61 3.49
C SER A 82 -2.28 6.66 2.06
N ALA A 83 -3.05 7.19 1.10
CA ALA A 83 -2.79 7.00 -0.34
C ALA A 83 -2.92 8.25 -1.20
N SER A 84 -3.40 9.38 -0.65
CA SER A 84 -3.63 10.60 -1.43
C SER A 84 -2.33 11.30 -1.85
N ILE A 85 -2.48 12.30 -2.72
CA ILE A 85 -1.40 13.22 -3.06
C ILE A 85 -1.17 14.17 -1.88
N SER A 86 -0.01 14.05 -1.22
CA SER A 86 0.39 14.90 -0.09
C SER A 86 1.12 16.17 -0.51
N ALA A 87 1.66 16.21 -1.73
CA ALA A 87 2.32 17.38 -2.30
C ALA A 87 2.53 17.23 -3.81
N SER A 88 2.83 18.35 -4.47
CA SER A 88 3.31 18.39 -5.85
C SER A 88 4.65 19.08 -5.92
N LYS A 89 5.52 18.59 -6.78
CA LYS A 89 6.84 19.17 -7.03
C LYS A 89 6.97 19.52 -8.51
N ARG A 90 7.31 20.77 -8.80
CA ARG A 90 7.63 21.20 -10.17
C ARG A 90 9.12 21.06 -10.41
N VAL A 91 9.49 20.49 -11.56
CA VAL A 91 10.89 20.45 -12.03
C VAL A 91 11.22 21.77 -12.73
N PRO A 92 12.21 22.54 -12.24
CA PRO A 92 12.51 23.85 -12.81
C PRO A 92 12.91 23.80 -14.30
N SER A 93 13.66 22.78 -14.70
CA SER A 93 14.20 22.67 -16.07
C SER A 93 13.18 22.28 -17.13
N SER A 94 12.16 21.49 -16.78
CA SER A 94 11.16 20.98 -17.73
C SER A 94 9.76 21.52 -17.51
N GLY A 95 9.50 22.13 -16.34
CA GLY A 95 8.15 22.51 -15.90
C GLY A 95 7.26 21.35 -15.51
N ALA A 96 7.74 20.09 -15.63
CA ALA A 96 6.98 18.90 -15.27
C ALA A 96 6.57 18.92 -13.79
N ILE A 97 5.37 18.45 -13.51
CA ILE A 97 4.83 18.36 -12.14
C ILE A 97 4.78 16.89 -11.74
N TYR A 98 5.42 16.58 -10.60
CA TYR A 98 5.34 15.28 -9.96
C TYR A 98 4.40 15.35 -8.76
N SER A 99 3.49 14.39 -8.68
CA SER A 99 2.67 14.16 -7.50
C SER A 99 3.41 13.26 -6.51
N LEU A 100 3.44 13.66 -5.25
CA LEU A 100 4.02 12.90 -4.16
C LEU A 100 2.87 12.34 -3.31
N ARG A 101 2.76 11.03 -3.22
CA ARG A 101 1.71 10.38 -2.41
C ARG A 101 2.15 10.22 -0.96
N VAL A 102 1.17 9.97 -0.08
CA VAL A 102 1.40 9.64 1.32
C VAL A 102 2.21 8.35 1.43
N ASN A 103 1.78 7.28 0.77
CA ASN A 103 2.57 6.05 0.67
C ASN A 103 3.77 6.29 -0.25
N PRO A 104 5.01 6.09 0.23
CA PRO A 104 6.19 6.20 -0.62
C PRO A 104 6.20 5.11 -1.69
N SER A 105 6.86 5.38 -2.80
CA SER A 105 7.00 4.43 -3.89
C SER A 105 8.39 4.51 -4.49
N SER A 106 8.87 3.39 -4.96
CA SER A 106 10.15 3.24 -5.64
C SER A 106 10.17 4.11 -6.90
N GLY A 107 11.12 5.05 -6.96
CA GLY A 107 11.23 5.98 -8.09
C GLY A 107 10.03 6.92 -8.31
N ASN A 108 9.08 6.98 -7.38
CA ASN A 108 7.81 7.71 -7.50
C ASN A 108 6.92 7.22 -8.66
N LEU A 109 6.97 5.91 -8.97
CA LEU A 109 6.27 5.29 -10.09
C LEU A 109 4.88 4.76 -9.73
N HIS A 110 4.63 4.54 -8.44
CA HIS A 110 3.33 4.19 -7.85
C HIS A 110 2.65 2.99 -8.54
N PRO A 111 3.27 1.79 -8.53
CA PRO A 111 2.68 0.59 -9.11
C PRO A 111 1.42 0.13 -8.38
N THR A 112 1.27 0.53 -7.11
CA THR A 112 0.19 0.07 -6.24
C THR A 112 -1.08 0.86 -6.46
N GLU A 113 -2.20 0.12 -6.66
CA GLU A 113 -3.56 0.65 -6.67
C GLU A 113 -4.35 0.13 -5.46
N PHE A 114 -5.41 0.85 -5.10
CA PHE A 114 -6.26 0.56 -3.96
C PHE A 114 -7.68 0.27 -4.43
N HIS A 115 -8.03 -1.01 -4.54
CA HIS A 115 -9.42 -1.42 -4.66
C HIS A 115 -9.99 -1.68 -3.28
N PHE A 116 -11.27 -1.44 -3.09
CA PHE A 116 -11.90 -1.71 -1.80
C PHE A 116 -13.36 -2.10 -1.94
N CYS A 117 -13.79 -2.98 -1.04
CA CYS A 117 -15.18 -3.35 -0.86
C CYS A 117 -15.72 -2.73 0.43
N THR A 118 -16.93 -2.23 0.35
CA THR A 118 -17.66 -1.64 1.48
C THR A 118 -18.86 -2.50 1.85
N ARG A 119 -19.18 -2.55 3.14
CA ARG A 119 -20.33 -3.26 3.67
C ARG A 119 -20.92 -2.55 4.88
N GLY A 120 -22.15 -2.06 4.73
CA GLY A 120 -22.93 -1.46 5.81
C GLY A 120 -22.40 -0.12 6.33
N LEU A 121 -21.64 0.65 5.53
CA LEU A 121 -21.25 1.99 5.92
C LEU A 121 -22.45 2.94 5.87
N VAL A 122 -22.54 3.85 6.85
CA VAL A 122 -23.60 4.87 6.91
C VAL A 122 -23.53 5.75 5.66
N ASP A 123 -24.67 5.94 4.99
CA ASP A 123 -24.85 6.79 3.80
C ASP A 123 -23.87 6.49 2.66
N TRP A 124 -23.42 5.23 2.56
CA TRP A 124 -22.52 4.76 1.52
C TRP A 124 -23.04 3.42 0.96
N SER A 125 -23.10 3.28 -0.36
CA SER A 125 -23.55 2.05 -1.00
C SER A 125 -22.55 0.91 -0.82
N ASP A 126 -23.02 -0.28 -0.50
CA ASP A 126 -22.19 -1.47 -0.53
C ASP A 126 -21.72 -1.74 -1.95
N GLY A 127 -20.46 -2.10 -2.12
CA GLY A 127 -19.93 -2.31 -3.46
C GLY A 127 -18.43 -2.49 -3.54
N LEU A 128 -17.98 -2.63 -4.79
CA LEU A 128 -16.57 -2.63 -5.17
C LEU A 128 -16.19 -1.27 -5.73
N TYR A 129 -15.12 -0.71 -5.23
CA TYR A 129 -14.60 0.60 -5.60
C TYR A 129 -13.12 0.55 -5.93
N HIS A 130 -12.67 1.53 -6.72
CA HIS A 130 -11.26 1.86 -6.90
C HIS A 130 -11.02 3.28 -6.40
N TYR A 131 -9.94 3.51 -5.63
CA TYR A 131 -9.57 4.85 -5.20
C TYR A 131 -8.74 5.56 -6.24
N ARG A 132 -9.15 6.76 -6.65
CA ARG A 132 -8.45 7.62 -7.61
C ARG A 132 -7.75 8.78 -6.89
N PRO A 133 -6.41 8.69 -6.65
CA PRO A 133 -5.68 9.69 -5.88
C PRO A 133 -5.62 11.06 -6.57
N SER A 134 -5.64 11.10 -7.91
CA SER A 134 -5.52 12.34 -8.69
C SER A 134 -6.66 13.33 -8.46
N SER A 135 -7.83 12.84 -8.07
CA SER A 135 -9.04 13.63 -7.82
C SER A 135 -9.61 13.44 -6.41
N HIS A 136 -9.03 12.56 -5.60
CA HIS A 136 -9.54 12.14 -4.29
C HIS A 136 -11.00 11.66 -4.38
N THR A 137 -11.24 10.69 -5.25
CA THR A 137 -12.58 10.14 -5.51
C THR A 137 -12.56 8.61 -5.44
N ALA A 138 -13.74 8.01 -5.27
CA ALA A 138 -13.96 6.58 -5.38
C ALA A 138 -14.71 6.27 -6.69
N GLU A 139 -14.15 5.39 -7.49
CA GLU A 139 -14.75 4.89 -8.73
C GLU A 139 -15.54 3.63 -8.41
N GLN A 140 -16.89 3.70 -8.41
CA GLN A 140 -17.77 2.58 -8.09
C GLN A 140 -17.81 1.61 -9.27
N ARG A 141 -17.16 0.47 -9.12
CA ARG A 141 -17.04 -0.59 -10.13
C ARG A 141 -18.21 -1.57 -10.10
N ALA A 142 -18.80 -1.75 -8.92
CA ALA A 142 -19.99 -2.58 -8.73
C ALA A 142 -20.76 -2.18 -7.47
N ILE A 143 -22.06 -2.54 -7.43
CA ILE A 143 -22.93 -2.47 -6.24
C ILE A 143 -23.16 -3.89 -5.72
N GLY A 144 -23.29 -4.06 -4.40
CA GLY A 144 -23.57 -5.32 -3.72
C GLY A 144 -22.41 -5.81 -2.86
N ASP A 145 -22.60 -6.92 -2.17
CA ASP A 145 -21.61 -7.50 -1.26
C ASP A 145 -20.49 -8.25 -2.02
N PHE A 146 -19.43 -7.55 -2.33
CA PHE A 146 -18.20 -8.12 -2.91
C PHE A 146 -17.21 -8.59 -1.85
N GLY A 147 -17.30 -8.08 -0.62
CA GLY A 147 -16.38 -8.42 0.45
C GLY A 147 -16.43 -9.90 0.84
N THR A 148 -17.63 -10.47 0.96
CA THR A 148 -17.80 -11.91 1.29
C THR A 148 -17.30 -12.84 0.19
N LYS A 149 -17.20 -12.37 -1.06
CA LYS A 149 -16.63 -13.14 -2.18
C LYS A 149 -15.10 -13.21 -2.09
N LEU A 150 -14.47 -12.18 -1.50
CA LEU A 150 -13.02 -12.10 -1.38
C LEU A 150 -12.50 -12.88 -0.18
N ILE A 151 -13.13 -12.70 0.96
CA ILE A 151 -12.73 -13.35 2.21
C ILE A 151 -13.97 -13.79 3.00
N ASN A 152 -13.85 -14.93 3.65
CA ASN A 152 -14.90 -15.41 4.58
C ASN A 152 -14.81 -14.66 5.92
N ASN A 153 -14.99 -13.34 5.89
CA ASN A 153 -14.91 -12.45 7.04
C ASN A 153 -15.98 -11.36 6.95
N SER A 154 -16.42 -10.87 8.11
CA SER A 154 -17.45 -9.83 8.24
C SER A 154 -16.88 -8.40 8.31
N ALA A 155 -15.63 -8.18 7.92
CA ALA A 155 -15.03 -6.85 7.93
C ALA A 155 -15.86 -5.87 7.06
N PRO A 156 -16.19 -4.68 7.59
CA PRO A 156 -16.99 -3.70 6.85
C PRO A 156 -16.23 -3.03 5.71
N LEU A 157 -14.91 -3.09 5.74
CA LEU A 157 -14.02 -2.58 4.71
C LEU A 157 -12.95 -3.61 4.41
N ILE A 158 -12.80 -3.95 3.13
CA ILE A 158 -11.81 -4.87 2.64
C ILE A 158 -11.09 -4.22 1.48
N PHE A 159 -9.80 -3.97 1.64
CA PHE A 159 -8.93 -3.46 0.58
C PHE A 159 -8.24 -4.60 -0.15
N VAL A 160 -8.11 -4.48 -1.46
CA VAL A 160 -7.22 -5.29 -2.27
C VAL A 160 -6.17 -4.34 -2.83
N LEU A 161 -4.96 -4.45 -2.31
CA LEU A 161 -3.80 -3.75 -2.84
C LEU A 161 -3.28 -4.52 -4.03
N THR A 162 -3.28 -3.87 -5.18
CA THR A 162 -2.85 -4.46 -6.45
C THR A 162 -1.55 -3.84 -6.94
N SER A 163 -0.91 -4.45 -7.91
CA SER A 163 0.29 -3.90 -8.52
C SER A 163 0.24 -3.97 -10.05
N ILE A 164 0.61 -2.86 -10.69
CA ILE A 164 0.82 -2.76 -12.13
C ILE A 164 2.33 -2.75 -12.37
N ALA A 165 2.88 -3.95 -12.61
CA ALA A 165 4.33 -4.15 -12.67
C ALA A 165 5.03 -3.33 -13.77
N TRP A 166 4.33 -3.00 -14.87
CA TRP A 166 4.88 -2.17 -15.94
C TRP A 166 5.38 -0.81 -15.46
N ARG A 167 4.72 -0.16 -14.49
CA ARG A 167 5.15 1.13 -13.95
C ARG A 167 6.57 1.04 -13.37
N GLU A 168 6.86 0.00 -12.59
CA GLU A 168 8.20 -0.23 -12.04
C GLU A 168 9.17 -0.78 -13.10
N ALA A 169 8.70 -1.65 -14.01
CA ALA A 169 9.51 -2.28 -15.04
C ALA A 169 10.06 -1.27 -16.05
N TRP A 170 9.35 -0.18 -16.30
CA TRP A 170 9.82 0.93 -17.14
C TRP A 170 11.20 1.45 -16.69
N LYS A 171 11.44 1.50 -15.38
CA LYS A 171 12.69 1.98 -14.79
C LYS A 171 13.62 0.86 -14.33
N TYR A 172 13.07 -0.16 -13.67
CA TYR A 172 13.85 -1.16 -12.96
C TYR A 172 13.93 -2.50 -13.68
N ARG A 173 13.27 -2.63 -14.83
CA ARG A 173 13.30 -3.80 -15.70
C ARG A 173 12.98 -5.08 -14.91
N ASP A 174 13.76 -6.14 -15.08
CA ASP A 174 13.54 -7.44 -14.43
C ASP A 174 13.52 -7.39 -12.89
N ARG A 175 14.08 -6.34 -12.28
CA ARG A 175 14.04 -6.17 -10.83
C ARG A 175 12.69 -5.64 -10.30
N ALA A 176 11.82 -5.17 -11.18
CA ALA A 176 10.60 -4.44 -10.81
C ALA A 176 9.69 -5.23 -9.86
N TYR A 177 9.62 -6.55 -9.96
CA TYR A 177 8.79 -7.36 -9.06
C TYR A 177 9.17 -7.17 -7.58
N ARG A 178 10.47 -6.99 -7.26
CA ARG A 178 10.91 -6.66 -5.89
C ARG A 178 10.37 -5.30 -5.43
N TYR A 179 10.41 -4.32 -6.31
CA TYR A 179 9.96 -2.97 -5.99
C TYR A 179 8.43 -2.94 -5.83
N CYS A 180 7.69 -3.70 -6.64
CA CYS A 180 6.25 -3.90 -6.43
C CYS A 180 5.95 -4.46 -5.03
N LEU A 181 6.70 -5.46 -4.56
CA LEU A 181 6.53 -6.02 -3.21
C LEU A 181 6.89 -5.01 -2.11
N HIS A 182 7.95 -4.20 -2.28
CA HIS A 182 8.30 -3.14 -1.34
C HIS A 182 7.22 -2.06 -1.29
N ASP A 183 6.69 -1.65 -2.43
CA ASP A 183 5.67 -0.62 -2.52
C ASP A 183 4.34 -1.09 -1.93
N ILE A 184 3.96 -2.36 -2.12
CA ILE A 184 2.81 -2.98 -1.42
C ILE A 184 3.00 -2.94 0.09
N GLY A 185 4.19 -3.27 0.60
CA GLY A 185 4.50 -3.18 2.04
C GLY A 185 4.35 -1.75 2.59
N HIS A 186 4.84 -0.76 1.84
CA HIS A 186 4.67 0.65 2.20
C HIS A 186 3.21 1.11 2.16
N ALA A 187 2.44 0.69 1.15
CA ALA A 187 1.03 1.00 1.02
C ALA A 187 0.20 0.35 2.15
N TRP A 188 0.48 -0.91 2.46
CA TRP A 188 -0.13 -1.63 3.59
C TRP A 188 0.14 -0.93 4.91
N GLN A 189 1.40 -0.58 5.20
CA GLN A 189 1.75 0.12 6.43
C GLN A 189 1.08 1.50 6.51
N ALA A 190 1.05 2.25 5.41
CA ALA A 190 0.38 3.55 5.38
C ALA A 190 -1.13 3.42 5.66
N LEU A 191 -1.79 2.42 5.07
CA LEU A 191 -3.20 2.12 5.31
C LEU A 191 -3.45 1.70 6.77
N THR A 192 -2.60 0.83 7.32
CA THR A 192 -2.69 0.36 8.71
C THR A 192 -2.54 1.51 9.70
N LEU A 193 -1.55 2.39 9.50
CA LEU A 193 -1.34 3.53 10.39
C LEU A 193 -2.47 4.56 10.28
N ALA A 194 -2.98 4.81 9.08
CA ALA A 194 -4.15 5.67 8.89
C ALA A 194 -5.38 5.09 9.59
N ALA A 195 -5.69 3.82 9.40
CA ALA A 195 -6.80 3.13 10.07
C ALA A 195 -6.67 3.21 11.60
N ARG A 196 -5.47 2.91 12.14
CA ARG A 196 -5.18 2.98 13.57
C ARG A 196 -5.34 4.39 14.12
N SER A 197 -4.90 5.41 13.39
CA SER A 197 -5.08 6.80 13.80
C SER A 197 -6.55 7.24 13.87
N LEU A 198 -7.43 6.52 13.16
CA LEU A 198 -8.88 6.73 13.13
C LEU A 198 -9.66 5.77 14.03
N GLY A 199 -9.00 5.00 14.91
CA GLY A 199 -9.65 4.10 15.84
C GLY A 199 -10.05 2.75 15.28
N SER A 200 -9.40 2.32 14.18
CA SER A 200 -9.65 1.04 13.53
C SER A 200 -8.39 0.20 13.48
N GLU A 201 -8.56 -1.11 13.44
CA GLU A 201 -7.47 -2.08 13.29
C GLU A 201 -7.52 -2.73 11.92
N SER A 202 -6.38 -3.25 11.49
CA SER A 202 -6.24 -3.94 10.21
C SER A 202 -5.68 -5.35 10.40
N PHE A 203 -6.07 -6.25 9.53
CA PHE A 203 -5.42 -7.55 9.33
C PHE A 203 -5.14 -7.74 7.84
N ALA A 204 -4.05 -8.40 7.51
CA ALA A 204 -3.66 -8.64 6.13
C ALA A 204 -3.70 -10.13 5.79
N MET A 205 -4.05 -10.43 4.55
CA MET A 205 -4.06 -11.78 3.99
C MET A 205 -3.23 -11.78 2.71
N GLY A 206 -2.15 -12.55 2.73
CA GLY A 206 -1.32 -12.82 1.55
C GLY A 206 -1.57 -14.22 0.97
N HIS A 207 -2.34 -15.04 1.69
CA HIS A 207 -2.67 -16.40 1.29
C HIS A 207 -4.10 -16.46 0.71
N PHE A 208 -4.22 -16.20 -0.57
CA PHE A 208 -5.49 -16.19 -1.30
C PHE A 208 -5.31 -16.77 -2.71
N LEU A 209 -6.41 -17.15 -3.35
CA LEU A 209 -6.41 -17.57 -4.75
C LEU A 209 -6.35 -16.35 -5.67
N ASP A 210 -5.20 -16.12 -6.29
CA ASP A 210 -4.91 -14.90 -7.06
C ASP A 210 -5.94 -14.65 -8.16
N ASP A 211 -6.22 -15.65 -8.98
CA ASP A 211 -7.15 -15.51 -10.11
C ASP A 211 -8.59 -15.23 -9.64
N ARG A 212 -9.02 -15.85 -8.52
CA ARG A 212 -10.33 -15.59 -7.92
C ARG A 212 -10.46 -14.14 -7.41
N VAL A 213 -9.41 -13.63 -6.78
CA VAL A 213 -9.38 -12.23 -6.31
C VAL A 213 -9.35 -11.27 -7.48
N ALA A 214 -8.54 -11.55 -8.51
CA ALA A 214 -8.49 -10.73 -9.73
C ALA A 214 -9.86 -10.66 -10.42
N GLU A 215 -10.55 -11.79 -10.57
CA GLU A 215 -11.90 -11.86 -11.14
C GLU A 215 -12.92 -11.09 -10.27
N SER A 216 -12.91 -11.32 -8.96
CA SER A 216 -13.83 -10.65 -8.02
C SER A 216 -13.64 -9.13 -7.98
N CYS A 217 -12.41 -8.65 -8.16
CA CYS A 217 -12.08 -7.22 -8.23
C CYS A 217 -12.15 -6.66 -9.65
N LEU A 218 -12.55 -7.45 -10.64
CA LEU A 218 -12.65 -7.04 -12.04
C LEU A 218 -11.34 -6.46 -12.59
N LEU A 219 -10.21 -7.02 -12.20
CA LEU A 219 -8.88 -6.52 -12.58
C LEU A 219 -8.57 -6.83 -14.04
N SER A 220 -7.84 -5.93 -14.69
CA SER A 220 -7.27 -6.17 -16.02
C SER A 220 -6.03 -7.06 -15.94
N ALA A 221 -5.64 -7.71 -17.03
CA ALA A 221 -4.54 -8.65 -17.06
C ALA A 221 -3.16 -8.05 -16.68
N ASP A 222 -3.01 -6.72 -16.79
CA ASP A 222 -1.80 -5.98 -16.43
C ASP A 222 -1.75 -5.56 -14.95
N GLU A 223 -2.79 -5.89 -14.16
CA GLU A 223 -2.93 -5.51 -12.75
C GLU A 223 -3.14 -6.75 -11.88
N TRP A 224 -2.24 -6.96 -10.92
CA TRP A 224 -2.19 -8.18 -10.12
C TRP A 224 -2.58 -7.93 -8.67
N PRO A 225 -3.46 -8.77 -8.05
CA PRO A 225 -3.72 -8.70 -6.62
C PRO A 225 -2.47 -9.13 -5.85
N MET A 226 -2.07 -8.34 -4.86
CA MET A 226 -0.85 -8.60 -4.10
C MET A 226 -1.10 -8.80 -2.61
N LEU A 227 -2.12 -8.14 -2.06
CA LEU A 227 -2.44 -8.21 -0.64
C LEU A 227 -3.90 -7.83 -0.40
N ILE A 228 -4.58 -8.58 0.45
CA ILE A 228 -5.90 -8.21 0.97
C ILE A 228 -5.72 -7.63 2.37
N VAL A 229 -6.39 -6.51 2.69
CA VAL A 229 -6.36 -5.88 4.01
C VAL A 229 -7.79 -5.62 4.48
N GLY A 230 -8.21 -6.33 5.52
CA GLY A 230 -9.49 -6.08 6.17
C GLY A 230 -9.35 -5.05 7.29
N LEU A 231 -10.33 -4.17 7.43
CA LEU A 231 -10.41 -3.19 8.50
C LEU A 231 -11.64 -3.44 9.37
N HIS A 232 -11.47 -3.30 10.67
CA HIS A 232 -12.54 -3.37 11.67
C HIS A 232 -12.26 -2.39 12.81
N GLY A 233 -13.29 -2.01 13.52
CA GLY A 233 -13.16 -1.14 14.68
C GLY A 233 -14.45 -0.40 15.01
N PRO A 234 -14.58 0.05 16.26
CA PRO A 234 -15.80 0.72 16.73
C PRO A 234 -15.99 2.12 16.13
N SER A 235 -14.94 2.70 15.57
CA SER A 235 -14.99 4.04 14.99
C SER A 235 -15.45 4.06 13.54
N ILE A 236 -15.61 2.90 12.90
CA ILE A 236 -16.17 2.82 11.53
C ILE A 236 -17.67 3.09 11.63
N PRO A 237 -18.21 4.11 10.92
CA PRO A 237 -19.64 4.43 10.97
C PRO A 237 -20.44 3.35 10.22
N LEU A 238 -21.11 2.47 10.96
CA LEU A 238 -21.86 1.35 10.42
C LEU A 238 -23.37 1.50 10.63
N ASN A 239 -24.12 1.08 9.64
CA ASN A 239 -25.58 0.94 9.66
C ASN A 239 -25.97 -0.54 9.53
N LYS A 240 -27.27 -0.84 9.57
CA LYS A 240 -27.77 -2.17 9.21
C LYS A 240 -27.46 -2.46 7.73
N LEU A 241 -27.03 -3.70 7.48
CA LEU A 241 -26.79 -4.18 6.12
C LEU A 241 -28.05 -4.04 5.28
N ASN A 242 -27.94 -3.39 4.14
CA ASN A 242 -28.94 -3.43 3.10
C ASN A 242 -28.52 -4.52 2.12
N ALA A 243 -29.42 -5.44 1.81
CA ALA A 243 -29.19 -6.42 0.75
C ALA A 243 -29.49 -5.75 -0.60
N ASP A 244 -28.51 -5.03 -1.13
CA ASP A 244 -28.63 -4.43 -2.46
C ASP A 244 -28.47 -5.50 -3.54
N GLU A 245 -29.27 -5.35 -4.62
CA GLU A 245 -29.10 -6.17 -5.80
C GLU A 245 -27.70 -5.97 -6.39
N THR A 246 -27.06 -7.06 -6.80
CA THR A 246 -25.70 -6.97 -7.38
C THR A 246 -25.76 -6.40 -8.79
N VAL A 247 -25.09 -5.26 -9.01
CA VAL A 247 -24.95 -4.62 -10.31
C VAL A 247 -23.48 -4.40 -10.60
N VAL A 248 -22.99 -4.87 -11.74
CA VAL A 248 -21.58 -4.75 -12.16
C VAL A 248 -21.46 -3.71 -13.27
N PHE A 249 -20.71 -2.65 -13.02
CA PHE A 249 -20.39 -1.63 -14.03
C PHE A 249 -19.07 -1.97 -14.75
N GLY A 250 -18.13 -2.59 -14.04
CA GLY A 250 -16.81 -2.98 -14.54
C GLY A 250 -15.89 -1.79 -14.77
N GLY A 251 -16.14 -1.04 -15.82
CA GLY A 251 -15.32 0.08 -16.27
C GLY A 251 -14.13 -0.33 -17.14
N GLN A 252 -13.71 0.56 -18.03
CA GLN A 252 -12.54 0.38 -18.87
C GLN A 252 -11.33 1.05 -18.23
N PRO A 253 -10.23 0.31 -17.98
CA PRO A 253 -9.02 0.90 -17.44
C PRO A 253 -8.36 1.80 -18.48
N ASN A 254 -7.86 2.96 -18.04
CA ASN A 254 -7.11 3.84 -18.94
C ASN A 254 -5.79 3.21 -19.41
N ARG A 255 -5.37 3.60 -20.59
CA ARG A 255 -4.04 3.28 -21.08
C ARG A 255 -2.97 4.02 -20.27
N LEU A 256 -1.90 3.33 -19.88
CA LEU A 256 -0.86 3.91 -19.02
C LEU A 256 0.29 4.52 -19.81
N SER A 257 0.61 3.98 -20.98
CA SER A 257 1.67 4.45 -21.89
C SER A 257 1.35 4.03 -23.32
N GLU A 258 2.08 4.56 -24.29
CA GLU A 258 1.90 4.14 -25.69
C GLU A 258 2.30 2.70 -25.92
N GLU A 259 3.37 2.24 -25.26
CA GLU A 259 3.86 0.87 -25.33
C GLU A 259 4.04 0.30 -23.93
N GLN A 260 3.74 -0.99 -23.78
CA GLN A 260 4.12 -1.80 -22.61
C GLN A 260 5.14 -2.85 -23.06
N LYS A 261 6.27 -2.90 -22.35
CA LYS A 261 7.30 -3.92 -22.61
C LYS A 261 7.13 -5.08 -21.65
N THR A 262 7.15 -6.28 -22.21
CA THR A 262 7.10 -7.53 -21.42
C THR A 262 8.49 -7.86 -20.88
N TYR A 263 8.53 -8.30 -19.63
CA TYR A 263 9.74 -8.78 -18.94
C TYR A 263 9.52 -10.22 -18.49
N PRO A 264 10.03 -11.22 -19.23
CA PRO A 264 9.76 -12.63 -18.97
C PRO A 264 10.11 -13.11 -17.56
N LEU A 265 11.12 -12.51 -16.92
CA LEU A 265 11.47 -12.87 -15.54
C LEU A 265 10.40 -12.42 -14.54
N ILE A 266 9.78 -11.25 -14.77
CA ILE A 266 8.68 -10.73 -13.93
C ILE A 266 7.45 -11.64 -14.07
N GLU A 267 7.06 -11.96 -15.30
CA GLU A 267 5.92 -12.85 -15.57
C GLU A 267 6.15 -14.25 -14.95
N SER A 268 7.35 -14.77 -15.10
CA SER A 268 7.72 -16.08 -14.60
C SER A 268 7.71 -16.15 -13.06
N ILE A 269 8.22 -15.12 -12.36
CA ILE A 269 8.18 -15.10 -10.90
C ILE A 269 6.75 -14.87 -10.40
N HIS A 270 6.00 -13.98 -11.01
CA HIS A 270 4.60 -13.76 -10.65
C HIS A 270 3.80 -15.07 -10.77
N THR A 271 3.89 -15.74 -11.92
CA THR A 271 3.22 -17.03 -12.13
C THR A 271 3.65 -18.09 -11.10
N ALA A 272 4.92 -18.12 -10.75
CA ALA A 272 5.46 -19.09 -9.79
C ALA A 272 5.04 -18.81 -8.32
N THR A 273 4.67 -17.58 -8.01
CA THR A 273 4.25 -17.16 -6.68
C THR A 273 2.73 -17.04 -6.52
N LYS A 274 1.97 -17.13 -7.62
CA LYS A 274 0.50 -17.20 -7.59
C LYS A 274 0.04 -18.48 -6.89
N LEU A 275 -0.99 -18.34 -6.07
CA LEU A 275 -1.71 -19.46 -5.50
C LEU A 275 -2.91 -19.81 -6.39
N SER A 276 -2.87 -20.96 -7.03
CA SER A 276 -3.92 -21.45 -7.95
C SER A 276 -4.89 -22.45 -7.31
N THR A 277 -4.51 -23.04 -6.19
CA THR A 277 -5.30 -24.04 -5.45
C THR A 277 -5.22 -23.77 -3.96
N GLU A 278 -6.28 -24.08 -3.23
CA GLU A 278 -6.26 -23.99 -1.78
C GLU A 278 -5.14 -24.87 -1.21
N SER A 279 -4.31 -24.28 -0.39
CA SER A 279 -3.22 -24.97 0.30
C SER A 279 -3.14 -24.48 1.76
N THR A 280 -2.57 -25.29 2.62
CA THR A 280 -2.27 -24.85 3.98
C THR A 280 -1.05 -23.94 3.97
N ILE A 281 -1.11 -22.85 4.76
CA ILE A 281 0.05 -21.98 4.98
C ILE A 281 1.17 -22.84 5.61
N PRO A 282 2.34 -22.94 4.98
CA PRO A 282 3.46 -23.66 5.57
C PRO A 282 3.86 -23.04 6.90
N SER A 283 4.02 -23.86 7.94
CA SER A 283 4.65 -23.37 9.18
C SER A 283 6.13 -23.10 8.88
N LEU A 284 6.46 -21.83 8.76
CA LEU A 284 7.85 -21.41 8.67
C LEU A 284 8.45 -21.50 10.08
N GLY A 285 9.55 -22.26 10.21
CA GLY A 285 10.27 -22.36 11.47
C GLY A 285 10.76 -21.00 11.98
N GLU A 286 10.87 -20.85 13.29
CA GLU A 286 11.38 -19.60 13.89
C GLU A 286 12.77 -19.28 13.35
N PRO A 287 13.01 -18.02 12.89
CA PRO A 287 14.35 -17.58 12.54
C PRO A 287 15.23 -17.67 13.77
N LYS A 288 16.39 -18.32 13.65
CA LYS A 288 17.37 -18.36 14.73
C LYS A 288 17.80 -16.94 15.05
N ALA A 289 17.57 -16.48 16.27
CA ALA A 289 18.10 -15.20 16.72
C ALA A 289 19.63 -15.18 16.58
N SER A 290 20.14 -14.27 15.78
CA SER A 290 21.57 -14.06 15.64
C SER A 290 22.08 -13.26 16.84
N GLY A 291 22.59 -13.95 17.86
CA GLY A 291 23.31 -13.32 18.97
C GLY A 291 22.46 -12.50 19.94
N ARG A 292 22.99 -12.23 21.12
CA ARG A 292 22.49 -11.19 22.03
C ARG A 292 23.16 -9.88 21.65
N GLY A 293 22.36 -8.81 21.49
CA GLY A 293 22.90 -7.48 21.28
C GLY A 293 23.79 -7.05 22.46
N GLU A 294 24.96 -6.51 22.17
CA GLU A 294 25.88 -6.00 23.19
C GLU A 294 25.51 -4.58 23.68
N ILE A 295 24.62 -3.90 22.93
CA ILE A 295 24.25 -2.51 23.21
C ILE A 295 22.82 -2.45 23.74
N THR A 296 22.68 -1.94 24.97
CA THR A 296 21.37 -1.63 25.56
C THR A 296 20.83 -0.33 24.95
N LEU A 297 19.65 -0.40 24.35
CA LEU A 297 19.00 0.79 23.82
C LEU A 297 18.45 1.67 24.95
N PRO A 298 18.63 3.00 24.87
CA PRO A 298 18.10 3.93 25.87
C PRO A 298 16.56 4.02 25.77
N SER A 299 15.96 4.70 26.76
CA SER A 299 14.53 5.00 26.76
C SER A 299 14.13 5.81 25.52
N HIS A 300 12.91 5.56 25.05
CA HIS A 300 12.38 6.22 23.87
C HIS A 300 12.12 7.71 24.14
N VAL A 301 12.26 8.53 23.10
CA VAL A 301 11.85 9.93 23.15
C VAL A 301 10.38 10.07 22.86
N SER A 302 9.72 11.01 23.53
CA SER A 302 8.36 11.41 23.16
C SER A 302 8.38 12.44 22.05
N ALA A 303 7.32 12.46 21.22
CA ALA A 303 7.07 13.51 20.27
C ALA A 303 5.58 13.86 20.28
N SER A 304 5.30 15.16 20.29
CA SER A 304 3.92 15.68 20.35
C SER A 304 3.29 15.89 18.96
N ARG A 305 4.06 15.71 17.91
CA ARG A 305 3.59 15.96 16.55
C ARG A 305 2.49 14.98 16.17
N SER A 306 1.33 15.50 15.71
CA SER A 306 0.20 14.65 15.34
C SER A 306 0.51 13.77 14.14
N PHE A 307 -0.15 12.63 14.04
CA PHE A 307 -0.05 11.75 12.87
C PHE A 307 -0.45 12.49 11.58
N GLY A 308 -1.54 13.26 11.63
CA GLY A 308 -2.00 14.04 10.49
C GLY A 308 -0.97 15.05 10.00
N ASP A 309 -0.30 15.79 10.90
CA ASP A 309 0.74 16.74 10.53
C ASP A 309 1.98 16.05 9.94
N VAL A 310 2.37 14.91 10.51
CA VAL A 310 3.50 14.13 10.00
C VAL A 310 3.21 13.64 8.58
N VAL A 311 2.04 13.08 8.33
CA VAL A 311 1.65 12.59 6.99
C VAL A 311 1.65 13.73 5.96
N ARG A 312 1.08 14.88 6.29
CA ARG A 312 1.02 16.04 5.38
C ARG A 312 2.41 16.58 5.03
N THR A 313 3.37 16.49 5.93
CA THR A 313 4.69 17.11 5.79
C THR A 313 5.82 16.16 5.44
N ARG A 314 5.65 14.83 5.67
CA ARG A 314 6.67 13.82 5.37
C ARG A 314 7.07 13.83 3.88
N ARG A 315 8.37 13.79 3.63
CA ARG A 315 8.95 13.63 2.30
C ARG A 315 10.10 12.62 2.40
N SER A 316 10.42 11.97 1.28
CA SER A 316 11.65 11.20 1.16
C SER A 316 12.83 12.15 1.13
N ALA A 317 13.83 11.88 1.96
CA ALA A 317 15.03 12.70 1.99
C ALA A 317 15.88 12.42 0.74
N LEU A 318 16.44 13.50 0.18
CA LEU A 318 17.39 13.43 -0.95
C LEU A 318 18.82 13.59 -0.47
N ASP A 319 19.01 14.22 0.69
CA ASP A 319 20.30 14.52 1.28
C ASP A 319 20.20 14.42 2.80
N PHE A 320 21.30 14.05 3.44
CA PHE A 320 21.38 13.84 4.87
C PHE A 320 22.52 14.66 5.46
N LYS A 321 22.21 15.40 6.51
CA LYS A 321 23.20 16.04 7.34
C LYS A 321 23.82 15.00 8.26
N GLY A 322 25.13 15.12 8.47
CA GLY A 322 25.90 14.22 9.32
C GLY A 322 26.53 14.95 10.51
N GLY A 323 27.37 14.24 11.23
CA GLY A 323 28.13 14.78 12.36
C GLY A 323 27.23 15.27 13.49
N ARG A 324 27.35 16.53 13.89
CA ARG A 324 26.60 17.10 15.02
C ARG A 324 25.10 17.25 14.76
N GLU A 325 24.66 17.21 13.50
CA GLU A 325 23.26 17.31 13.11
C GLU A 325 22.59 15.93 12.92
N SER A 326 23.29 14.84 13.28
CA SER A 326 22.72 13.49 13.31
C SER A 326 21.69 13.35 14.42
N ILE A 327 20.79 12.37 14.24
CA ILE A 327 19.83 12.01 15.29
C ILE A 327 20.57 11.52 16.54
N SER A 328 20.01 11.78 17.71
CA SER A 328 20.54 11.29 18.98
C SER A 328 20.32 9.78 19.15
N PHE A 329 21.10 9.14 20.04
CA PHE A 329 20.93 7.72 20.31
C PHE A 329 19.54 7.36 20.87
N PRO A 330 18.89 8.13 21.76
CA PRO A 330 17.49 7.90 22.13
C PRO A 330 16.50 8.04 20.95
N GLN A 331 16.73 8.95 20.00
CA GLN A 331 15.90 9.05 18.79
C GLN A 331 16.06 7.81 17.89
N LEU A 332 17.30 7.34 17.71
CA LEU A 332 17.58 6.10 16.99
C LEU A 332 16.90 4.90 17.67
N ALA A 333 17.00 4.77 18.99
CA ALA A 333 16.34 3.73 19.75
C ALA A 333 14.82 3.74 19.55
N THR A 334 14.22 4.93 19.51
CA THR A 334 12.78 5.11 19.25
C THR A 334 12.41 4.64 17.84
N LEU A 335 13.19 4.96 16.81
CA LEU A 335 12.98 4.49 15.46
C LEU A 335 13.10 2.97 15.35
N LEU A 336 14.11 2.39 15.97
CA LEU A 336 14.32 0.95 15.99
C LEU A 336 13.18 0.21 16.67
N SER A 337 12.66 0.73 17.79
CA SER A 337 11.51 0.11 18.47
C SER A 337 10.26 0.11 17.60
N ALA A 338 10.01 1.18 16.84
CA ALA A 338 8.90 1.25 15.91
C ALA A 338 8.96 0.18 14.80
N THR A 339 10.16 -0.25 14.40
CA THR A 339 10.31 -1.39 13.48
C THR A 339 9.94 -2.73 14.13
N GLY A 340 9.82 -2.72 15.44
CA GLY A 340 9.45 -3.84 16.31
C GLY A 340 7.96 -4.14 16.31
N GLU A 341 7.11 -3.22 15.93
CA GLU A 341 5.66 -3.40 15.95
C GLU A 341 5.22 -4.49 14.97
N ARG A 342 4.37 -5.39 15.44
CA ARG A 342 3.81 -6.45 14.60
C ARG A 342 2.62 -5.93 13.80
N LEU A 343 2.61 -6.23 12.52
CA LEU A 343 1.41 -6.14 11.70
C LEU A 343 0.70 -7.50 11.73
N PHE A 344 -0.64 -7.47 11.88
CA PHE A 344 -1.44 -8.69 11.85
C PHE A 344 -1.58 -9.18 10.41
N ALA A 345 -1.01 -10.36 10.14
CA ALA A 345 -1.05 -10.98 8.82
C ALA A 345 -1.06 -12.50 8.92
N ASP A 346 -1.64 -13.17 7.93
CA ASP A 346 -1.69 -14.63 7.83
C ASP A 346 -0.37 -15.26 7.38
N PHE A 347 0.60 -14.45 6.93
CA PHE A 347 1.89 -14.91 6.38
C PHE A 347 3.11 -14.44 7.16
N ALA A 348 2.99 -13.44 8.02
CA ALA A 348 4.13 -12.78 8.69
C ALA A 348 4.19 -13.17 10.18
N THR A 349 4.41 -14.45 10.46
CA THR A 349 4.56 -14.94 11.85
C THR A 349 5.90 -14.56 12.47
N HIS A 350 6.96 -14.38 11.66
CA HIS A 350 8.32 -14.06 12.11
C HIS A 350 8.96 -12.99 11.22
N ARG A 351 9.97 -12.31 11.78
CA ARG A 351 10.77 -11.33 11.03
C ARG A 351 11.98 -12.02 10.42
N TYR A 352 12.05 -11.96 9.09
CA TYR A 352 13.17 -12.53 8.33
C TYR A 352 14.15 -11.46 7.83
N VAL A 353 13.97 -10.20 8.27
CA VAL A 353 14.80 -9.08 7.84
C VAL A 353 15.67 -8.61 8.99
N HIS A 354 16.96 -8.51 8.77
CA HIS A 354 17.93 -7.92 9.69
C HIS A 354 18.13 -6.45 9.33
N LEU A 355 18.16 -5.58 10.35
CA LEU A 355 18.52 -4.18 10.20
C LEU A 355 20.03 -4.03 10.44
N TYR A 356 20.72 -3.43 9.49
CA TYR A 356 22.13 -3.04 9.61
C TYR A 356 22.18 -1.52 9.69
N LEU A 357 22.90 -0.98 10.67
CA LEU A 357 23.04 0.46 10.93
C LEU A 357 24.46 0.92 10.68
#